data_f8ca2d23dd833b316d6e5f7059690bf2
#
_entry.id   f8ca2d23dd833b316d6e5f7059690bf2
#
_cell.length_a   1.000
_cell.length_b   1.000
_cell.length_c   1.000
_cell.angle_alpha   90.00
_cell.angle_beta   90.00
_cell.angle_gamma   90.00
#
_symmetry.space_group_name_H-M   'P 1'
#
loop_
_entity.id
_entity.type
_entity.pdbx_description
1 polymer ?
#
loop_
_entity_poly.entity_id
_entity_poly.type
_entity_poly.pdbx_seq_one_letter_code
_entity_poly.pdbx_strand_id
1 'polypeptide(L)'
;PGKDSWRHARAGSDAVAIAGVDKLAVVRRLQAEMSLDEVVSLLGDVDIVITEGYKGGDRPKLEVTRKEKGTELLCRPEELIGILADYPIDLPVPQFALDDARGVVDLLEELYLEAKGEDWE
;
A
#
# COMPACT_ATOMS: atom_id res chain seq x y z
N PRO A 1 6.64 17.84 11.52
CA PRO A 1 6.17 18.82 12.51
C PRO A 1 7.05 20.04 12.48
N GLY A 2 6.48 21.21 12.76
CA GLY A 2 7.21 22.47 12.75
C GLY A 2 7.39 23.08 11.37
N LYS A 3 6.94 22.43 10.33
CA LYS A 3 6.93 23.01 8.98
C LYS A 3 5.73 23.91 8.80
N ASP A 4 5.78 24.76 7.78
CA ASP A 4 4.71 25.72 7.52
C ASP A 4 3.38 25.01 7.26
N SER A 5 3.38 23.91 6.52
CA SER A 5 2.16 23.13 6.26
C SER A 5 1.52 22.61 7.55
N TRP A 6 2.31 22.16 8.51
CA TRP A 6 1.84 21.73 9.82
C TRP A 6 1.22 22.90 10.60
N ARG A 7 1.86 24.06 10.52
CA ARG A 7 1.35 25.27 11.20
C ARG A 7 0.02 25.73 10.63
N HIS A 8 -0.16 25.64 9.31
CA HIS A 8 -1.43 25.97 8.67
C HIS A 8 -2.52 25.00 9.11
N ALA A 9 -2.22 23.70 9.16
CA ALA A 9 -3.17 22.70 9.64
C ALA A 9 -3.56 22.94 11.11
N ARG A 10 -2.58 23.26 11.96
CA ARG A 10 -2.83 23.57 13.37
C ARG A 10 -3.68 24.83 13.55
N ALA A 11 -3.55 25.78 12.65
CA ALA A 11 -4.32 27.01 12.70
C ALA A 11 -5.76 26.86 12.19
N GLY A 12 -6.17 25.66 11.76
CA GLY A 12 -7.54 25.37 11.39
C GLY A 12 -7.84 25.38 9.90
N SER A 13 -6.81 25.32 9.04
CA SER A 13 -7.03 25.23 7.59
C SER A 13 -7.75 23.93 7.25
N ASP A 14 -8.71 24.02 6.33
CA ASP A 14 -9.45 22.85 5.85
C ASP A 14 -8.61 21.99 4.91
N ALA A 15 -7.72 22.61 4.16
CA ALA A 15 -6.82 21.92 3.26
C ALA A 15 -5.52 22.71 3.13
N VAL A 16 -4.42 21.98 2.99
CA VAL A 16 -3.09 22.55 2.77
C VAL A 16 -2.47 21.82 1.60
N ALA A 17 -1.88 22.58 0.67
CA ALA A 17 -1.14 22.00 -0.44
C ALA A 17 0.30 22.48 -0.40
N ILE A 18 1.22 21.58 -0.69
CA ILE A 18 2.64 21.87 -0.83
C ILE A 18 3.02 21.50 -2.25
N ALA A 19 3.38 22.52 -3.04
CA ALA A 19 3.73 22.30 -4.44
C ALA A 19 5.21 22.59 -4.67
N GLY A 20 5.91 21.62 -5.23
CA GLY A 20 7.27 21.78 -5.72
C GLY A 20 7.29 21.78 -7.24
N VAL A 21 8.47 21.73 -7.81
CA VAL A 21 8.62 21.69 -9.27
C VAL A 21 8.05 20.42 -9.87
N ASP A 22 8.22 19.30 -9.20
CA ASP A 22 7.88 17.97 -9.70
C ASP A 22 7.04 17.15 -8.73
N LYS A 23 6.60 17.75 -7.62
CA LYS A 23 5.84 17.02 -6.58
C LYS A 23 4.76 17.90 -6.02
N LEU A 24 3.66 17.26 -5.64
CA LEU A 24 2.53 17.90 -4.98
C LEU A 24 2.10 17.04 -3.81
N ALA A 25 1.92 17.67 -2.66
CA ALA A 25 1.31 17.04 -1.50
C ALA A 25 0.09 17.84 -1.07
N VAL A 26 -1.00 17.14 -0.80
CA VAL A 26 -2.24 17.76 -0.33
C VAL A 26 -2.67 17.08 0.95
N VAL A 27 -2.96 17.87 1.98
CA VAL A 27 -3.52 17.38 3.23
C VAL A 27 -4.86 18.08 3.44
N ARG A 28 -5.92 17.29 3.55
CA ARG A 28 -7.28 17.79 3.67
C ARG A 28 -7.94 17.23 4.92
N ARG A 29 -8.62 18.08 5.67
CA ARG A 29 -9.44 17.66 6.78
C ARG A 29 -10.73 17.04 6.22
N LEU A 30 -11.09 15.86 6.72
CA LEU A 30 -12.28 15.17 6.28
C LEU A 30 -13.36 15.23 7.35
N GLN A 31 -14.63 15.29 6.94
CA GLN A 31 -15.76 15.19 7.85
C GLN A 31 -16.17 13.73 8.05
N ALA A 32 -15.84 12.87 7.10
CA ALA A 32 -16.10 11.45 7.16
C ALA A 32 -14.95 10.70 6.48
N GLU A 33 -14.72 9.47 6.90
CA GLU A 33 -13.66 8.64 6.31
C GLU A 33 -13.98 8.37 4.84
N MET A 34 -12.95 8.51 4.00
CA MET A 34 -13.07 8.18 2.58
C MET A 34 -12.92 6.68 2.39
N SER A 35 -13.69 6.13 1.44
CA SER A 35 -13.49 4.75 1.03
C SER A 35 -12.15 4.57 0.33
N LEU A 36 -11.65 3.34 0.27
CA LEU A 36 -10.41 3.05 -0.43
C LEU A 36 -10.51 3.45 -1.91
N ASP A 37 -11.64 3.15 -2.56
CA ASP A 37 -11.84 3.49 -3.97
C ASP A 37 -11.80 5.00 -4.19
N GLU A 38 -12.36 5.78 -3.29
CA GLU A 38 -12.31 7.23 -3.35
C GLU A 38 -10.86 7.74 -3.21
N VAL A 39 -10.09 7.15 -2.29
CA VAL A 39 -8.68 7.53 -2.09
C VAL A 39 -7.86 7.17 -3.34
N VAL A 40 -8.05 5.99 -3.89
CA VAL A 40 -7.34 5.54 -5.08
C VAL A 40 -7.61 6.46 -6.26
N SER A 41 -8.85 6.95 -6.39
CA SER A 41 -9.20 7.86 -7.49
C SER A 41 -8.43 9.17 -7.47
N LEU A 42 -7.91 9.56 -6.32
CA LEU A 42 -7.10 10.79 -6.18
C LEU A 42 -5.68 10.62 -6.74
N LEU A 43 -5.22 9.40 -6.92
CA LEU A 43 -3.85 9.14 -7.39
C LEU A 43 -3.71 9.30 -8.91
N GLY A 44 -4.81 9.38 -9.62
CA GLY A 44 -4.80 9.57 -11.05
C GLY A 44 -4.44 8.30 -11.82
N ASP A 45 -3.85 8.47 -12.97
CA ASP A 45 -3.57 7.40 -13.91
C ASP A 45 -2.23 6.72 -13.56
N VAL A 46 -2.30 5.69 -12.74
CA VAL A 46 -1.15 4.89 -12.33
C VAL A 46 -1.40 3.42 -12.65
N ASP A 47 -0.32 2.66 -12.86
CA ASP A 47 -0.44 1.25 -13.25
C ASP A 47 -0.78 0.34 -12.08
N ILE A 48 -0.31 0.67 -10.89
CA ILE A 48 -0.53 -0.12 -9.69
C ILE A 48 -0.59 0.79 -8.47
N VAL A 49 -1.44 0.44 -7.52
CA VAL A 49 -1.55 1.15 -6.24
C VAL A 49 -1.25 0.15 -5.12
N ILE A 50 -0.36 0.53 -4.23
CA ILE A 50 -0.04 -0.24 -3.04
C ILE A 50 -0.55 0.53 -1.83
N THR A 51 -1.36 -0.12 -1.00
CA THR A 51 -1.90 0.50 0.21
C THR A 51 -1.32 -0.15 1.45
N GLU A 52 -1.23 0.60 2.52
CA GLU A 52 -0.78 0.12 3.81
C GLU A 52 -1.85 0.42 4.84
N GLY A 53 -2.11 -0.54 5.74
CA GLY A 53 -3.04 -0.34 6.84
C GLY A 53 -4.49 -0.70 6.56
N TYR A 54 -4.84 -1.16 5.38
CA TYR A 54 -6.22 -1.52 5.01
C TYR A 54 -6.45 -3.02 5.22
N LYS A 55 -6.51 -3.45 6.47
CA LYS A 55 -6.58 -4.88 6.82
C LYS A 55 -7.92 -5.53 6.51
N GLY A 56 -9.00 -4.78 6.60
CA GLY A 56 -10.35 -5.31 6.42
C GLY A 56 -10.88 -5.30 5.00
N GLY A 57 -10.09 -4.87 4.02
CA GLY A 57 -10.54 -4.80 2.64
C GLY A 57 -10.55 -6.17 1.95
N ASP A 58 -11.14 -6.20 0.77
CA ASP A 58 -11.25 -7.41 -0.06
C ASP A 58 -10.16 -7.51 -1.13
N ARG A 59 -9.17 -6.64 -1.09
CA ARG A 59 -8.08 -6.62 -2.06
C ARG A 59 -7.04 -7.69 -1.74
N PRO A 60 -6.30 -8.18 -2.74
CA PRO A 60 -5.18 -9.10 -2.50
C PRO A 60 -4.16 -8.49 -1.54
N LYS A 61 -3.58 -9.32 -0.69
CA LYS A 61 -2.73 -8.85 0.39
C LYS A 61 -1.35 -9.50 0.38
N LEU A 62 -0.36 -8.71 0.79
CA LEU A 62 0.95 -9.19 1.19
C LEU A 62 1.04 -8.98 2.69
N GLU A 63 1.39 -10.03 3.41
CA GLU A 63 1.58 -9.90 4.86
C GLU A 63 3.07 -9.88 5.18
N VAL A 64 3.47 -8.91 6.03
CA VAL A 64 4.83 -8.82 6.55
C VAL A 64 4.78 -9.26 8.01
N THR A 65 5.54 -10.28 8.36
CA THR A 65 5.53 -10.82 9.70
C THR A 65 6.93 -11.15 10.17
N ARG A 66 7.17 -10.95 11.46
CA ARG A 66 8.45 -11.25 12.11
C ARG A 66 8.21 -12.20 13.25
N LYS A 67 9.10 -13.17 13.42
CA LYS A 67 8.97 -14.17 14.46
C LYS A 67 8.87 -13.55 15.86
N GLU A 68 9.61 -12.46 16.08
CA GLU A 68 9.60 -11.78 17.39
C GLU A 68 8.26 -11.17 17.76
N LYS A 69 7.38 -10.92 16.79
CA LYS A 69 6.05 -10.36 16.99
C LYS A 69 4.97 -11.45 17.11
N GLY A 70 5.38 -12.72 17.09
CA GLY A 70 4.46 -13.86 17.09
C GLY A 70 4.41 -14.52 15.73
N THR A 71 3.85 -15.73 15.71
CA THR A 71 3.79 -16.54 14.49
C THR A 71 2.38 -16.66 13.91
N GLU A 72 1.42 -15.92 14.45
CA GLU A 72 0.07 -15.88 13.89
C GLU A 72 -0.01 -14.86 12.78
N LEU A 73 -0.60 -15.27 11.66
CA LEU A 73 -0.86 -14.38 10.53
C LEU A 73 -2.16 -13.61 10.77
N LEU A 74 -2.17 -12.35 10.33
CA LEU A 74 -3.34 -11.49 10.46
C LEU A 74 -4.33 -11.68 9.32
N CYS A 75 -3.83 -12.06 8.15
CA CYS A 75 -4.67 -12.25 6.96
C CYS A 75 -5.06 -13.71 6.82
N ARG A 76 -6.22 -13.94 6.21
CA ARG A 76 -6.61 -15.30 5.85
C ARG A 76 -5.77 -15.78 4.67
N PRO A 77 -5.40 -17.08 4.61
CA PRO A 77 -4.56 -17.58 3.52
C PRO A 77 -5.09 -17.29 2.13
N GLU A 78 -6.40 -17.34 1.94
CA GLU A 78 -7.03 -17.10 0.64
C GLU A 78 -6.94 -15.65 0.18
N GLU A 79 -6.61 -14.71 1.07
CA GLU A 79 -6.40 -13.30 0.73
C GLU A 79 -4.97 -13.01 0.31
N LEU A 80 -4.04 -13.91 0.63
CA LEU A 80 -2.61 -13.66 0.48
C LEU A 80 -2.13 -14.00 -0.92
N ILE A 81 -1.37 -13.08 -1.50
CA ILE A 81 -0.62 -13.33 -2.72
C ILE A 81 0.86 -13.59 -2.44
N GLY A 82 1.30 -13.31 -1.22
CA GLY A 82 2.66 -13.56 -0.78
C GLY A 82 2.87 -13.16 0.66
N ILE A 83 3.98 -13.59 1.22
CA ILE A 83 4.35 -13.32 2.62
C ILE A 83 5.81 -12.91 2.65
N LEU A 84 6.11 -11.83 3.40
CA LEU A 84 7.48 -11.47 3.74
C LEU A 84 7.71 -11.82 5.21
N ALA A 85 8.69 -12.67 5.48
CA ALA A 85 8.91 -13.18 6.82
C ALA A 85 10.39 -13.51 7.04
N ASP A 86 10.79 -13.54 8.32
CA ASP A 86 12.12 -13.97 8.75
C ASP A 86 12.11 -15.40 9.32
N TYR A 87 11.04 -16.16 9.08
CA TYR A 87 10.91 -17.56 9.46
C TYR A 87 10.08 -18.30 8.41
N PRO A 88 10.25 -19.63 8.28
CA PRO A 88 9.48 -20.38 7.28
C PRO A 88 8.01 -20.51 7.68
N ILE A 89 7.14 -20.38 6.71
CA ILE A 89 5.70 -20.49 6.89
C ILE A 89 5.16 -21.52 5.90
N ASP A 90 4.42 -22.48 6.40
CA ASP A 90 3.88 -23.57 5.61
C ASP A 90 2.51 -23.19 5.01
N LEU A 91 2.54 -22.41 3.93
CA LEU A 91 1.36 -22.02 3.18
C LEU A 91 1.69 -22.05 1.69
N PRO A 92 0.71 -22.36 0.83
CA PRO A 92 0.93 -22.44 -0.62
C PRO A 92 0.96 -21.05 -1.30
N VAL A 93 1.73 -20.13 -0.76
CA VAL A 93 1.92 -18.80 -1.32
C VAL A 93 3.41 -18.49 -1.36
N PRO A 94 3.87 -17.64 -2.30
CA PRO A 94 5.27 -17.24 -2.34
C PRO A 94 5.70 -16.59 -1.04
N GLN A 95 6.90 -16.93 -0.60
CA GLN A 95 7.48 -16.34 0.60
C GLN A 95 8.80 -15.65 0.26
N PHE A 96 8.98 -14.46 0.82
CA PHE A 96 10.14 -13.61 0.58
C PHE A 96 10.81 -13.25 1.89
N ALA A 97 12.12 -12.98 1.83
CA ALA A 97 12.82 -12.39 2.97
C ALA A 97 12.30 -10.96 3.20
N LEU A 98 12.45 -10.47 4.44
CA LEU A 98 11.92 -9.16 4.82
C LEU A 98 12.46 -8.01 3.97
N ASP A 99 13.66 -8.15 3.44
CA ASP A 99 14.32 -7.10 2.64
C ASP A 99 14.29 -7.39 1.13
N ASP A 100 13.55 -8.40 0.69
CA ASP A 100 13.51 -8.79 -0.72
C ASP A 100 12.44 -8.00 -1.48
N ALA A 101 12.66 -6.71 -1.61
CA ALA A 101 11.76 -5.85 -2.37
C ALA A 101 11.70 -6.25 -3.85
N ARG A 102 12.83 -6.68 -4.41
CA ARG A 102 12.87 -7.06 -5.82
C ARG A 102 12.02 -8.28 -6.13
N GLY A 103 12.07 -9.29 -5.27
CA GLY A 103 11.23 -10.47 -5.43
C GLY A 103 9.75 -10.13 -5.39
N VAL A 104 9.36 -9.24 -4.50
CA VAL A 104 7.97 -8.77 -4.40
C VAL A 104 7.56 -8.00 -5.66
N VAL A 105 8.42 -7.12 -6.17
CA VAL A 105 8.14 -6.36 -7.40
C VAL A 105 7.97 -7.31 -8.58
N ASP A 106 8.84 -8.31 -8.71
CA ASP A 106 8.74 -9.30 -9.77
C ASP A 106 7.39 -10.05 -9.71
N LEU A 107 6.95 -10.42 -8.52
CA LEU A 107 5.66 -11.06 -8.32
C LEU A 107 4.51 -10.14 -8.76
N LEU A 108 4.54 -8.89 -8.36
CA LEU A 108 3.50 -7.93 -8.69
C LEU A 108 3.44 -7.66 -10.20
N GLU A 109 4.58 -7.57 -10.85
CA GLU A 109 4.64 -7.41 -12.29
C GLU A 109 4.02 -8.61 -12.99
N GLU A 110 4.38 -9.82 -12.57
CA GLU A 110 3.87 -11.06 -13.14
C GLU A 110 2.34 -11.14 -13.00
N LEU A 111 1.83 -10.86 -11.80
CA LEU A 111 0.40 -11.02 -11.51
C LEU A 111 -0.47 -9.93 -12.16
N TYR A 112 0.02 -8.71 -12.26
CA TYR A 112 -0.84 -7.57 -12.59
C TYR A 112 -0.39 -6.75 -13.80
N LEU A 113 0.89 -6.67 -14.09
CA LEU A 113 1.39 -5.78 -15.13
C LEU A 113 1.69 -6.49 -16.43
N GLU A 114 2.24 -7.69 -16.41
CA GLU A 114 2.53 -8.46 -17.62
C GLU A 114 1.24 -8.89 -18.30
N ALA A 115 0.26 -9.39 -17.54
CA ALA A 115 -1.02 -9.77 -18.09
C ALA A 115 -1.73 -8.59 -18.74
N LYS A 116 -1.61 -7.40 -18.14
CA LYS A 116 -2.19 -6.18 -18.68
C LYS A 116 -1.47 -5.72 -19.95
N GLY A 117 -0.16 -5.93 -20.02
CA GLY A 117 0.63 -5.60 -21.19
C GLY A 117 0.23 -6.43 -22.41
N GLU A 118 -0.14 -7.67 -22.22
CA GLU A 118 -0.61 -8.55 -23.30
C GLU A 118 -1.94 -8.07 -23.89
N ASP A 119 -2.79 -7.50 -23.07
CA ASP A 119 -4.09 -7.00 -23.52
C ASP A 119 -3.99 -5.75 -24.38
N TRP A 120 -2.85 -5.10 -24.39
CA TRP A 120 -2.65 -3.87 -25.15
C TRP A 120 -2.26 -4.12 -26.61
N GLU A 121 -1.99 -5.34 -26.97
CA GLU A 121 -1.71 -5.75 -28.34
C GLU A 121 -3.01 -6.07 -29.10
#